data_14b557ca0d645b5336afe7ef7608e52f
#
_entry.id   14b557ca0d645b5336afe7ef7608e52f
#
_cell.length_a   1.000
_cell.length_b   1.000
_cell.length_c   1.000
_cell.angle_alpha   90.00
_cell.angle_beta   90.00
_cell.angle_gamma   90.00
#
_symmetry.space_group_name_H-M   'P 1'
#
loop_
_entity.id
_entity.type
_entity.pdbx_description
1 polymer ?
#
loop_
_entity_poly.entity_id
_entity_poly.type
_entity_poly.pdbx_seq_one_letter_code
_entity_poly.pdbx_strand_id
1 'polypeptide(L)'
;MSDPSEHPREFPRYEVNAYVDYTGSEVLLFHRIQNISLGGVCIQTSGVEEVGTLVDLVLNFPDLDASIAVKGEVVWANREPPMDMGIRYVDLDEERKDTLRKYINMVRK
;
A
#
# COMPACT_ATOMS: atom_id res chain seq x y z
N MET A 1 -25.43 -4.58 2.88
CA MET A 1 -24.89 -5.50 3.87
C MET A 1 -23.48 -5.08 4.26
N SER A 2 -23.21 -5.09 5.53
CA SER A 2 -21.90 -4.64 5.91
C SER A 2 -20.84 -5.71 5.63
N ASP A 3 -19.72 -5.24 5.19
CA ASP A 3 -18.55 -6.03 4.94
C ASP A 3 -17.91 -6.38 6.29
N PRO A 4 -17.59 -7.63 6.54
CA PRO A 4 -16.94 -7.96 7.80
C PRO A 4 -15.59 -7.27 7.98
N SER A 5 -15.01 -6.79 6.91
CA SER A 5 -13.77 -6.04 7.00
C SER A 5 -14.01 -4.55 7.19
N GLU A 6 -15.26 -4.12 7.37
CA GLU A 6 -15.51 -2.70 7.47
C GLU A 6 -15.34 -2.25 8.91
N HIS A 7 -14.13 -2.35 9.37
CA HIS A 7 -13.73 -1.71 10.61
C HIS A 7 -13.61 -0.22 10.37
N PRO A 8 -13.83 0.59 11.40
CA PRO A 8 -13.51 2.00 11.27
C PRO A 8 -12.08 2.16 10.81
N ARG A 9 -11.90 2.88 9.74
CA ARG A 9 -10.57 3.17 9.19
C ARG A 9 -10.32 4.64 9.30
N GLU A 10 -9.11 4.96 9.72
CA GLU A 10 -8.71 6.36 9.77
C GLU A 10 -8.69 6.96 8.38
N PHE A 11 -8.28 6.16 7.37
CA PHE A 11 -8.22 6.62 5.99
C PHE A 11 -9.00 5.67 5.10
N PRO A 12 -9.86 6.20 4.22
CA PRO A 12 -10.54 5.36 3.23
C PRO A 12 -9.51 4.68 2.31
N ARG A 13 -9.86 3.51 1.84
CA ARG A 13 -9.01 2.76 0.92
C ARG A 13 -9.72 2.60 -0.42
N TYR A 14 -8.93 2.68 -1.50
CA TYR A 14 -9.45 2.65 -2.87
C TYR A 14 -8.74 1.54 -3.65
N GLU A 15 -9.49 0.86 -4.51
CA GLU A 15 -8.88 -0.04 -5.47
C GLU A 15 -8.21 0.79 -6.54
N VAL A 16 -7.00 0.41 -6.93
CA VAL A 16 -6.17 1.29 -7.74
C VAL A 16 -5.46 0.51 -8.85
N ASN A 17 -5.10 1.23 -9.89
CA ASN A 17 -4.25 0.72 -10.95
C ASN A 17 -2.84 1.25 -10.72
N ALA A 18 -2.22 0.76 -9.64
CA ALA A 18 -0.89 1.19 -9.23
C ALA A 18 -0.06 -0.03 -8.88
N TYR A 19 1.26 0.13 -8.94
CA TYR A 19 2.18 -0.96 -8.71
C TYR A 19 3.20 -0.56 -7.68
N VAL A 20 3.76 -1.53 -6.98
CA VAL A 20 4.81 -1.29 -6.01
C VAL A 20 6.01 -2.15 -6.34
N ASP A 21 7.18 -1.55 -6.23
CA ASP A 21 8.43 -2.28 -6.14
C ASP A 21 8.72 -2.41 -4.66
N TYR A 22 8.79 -3.64 -4.20
CA TYR A 22 8.84 -3.95 -2.77
C TYR A 22 10.14 -4.67 -2.46
N THR A 23 10.82 -4.23 -1.42
CA THR A 23 12.03 -4.89 -0.95
C THR A 23 11.90 -5.16 0.54
N GLY A 24 11.78 -6.43 0.87
CA GLY A 24 11.76 -6.92 2.22
C GLY A 24 12.58 -8.20 2.27
N SER A 25 12.04 -9.27 2.83
CA SER A 25 12.70 -10.57 2.79
C SER A 25 12.70 -11.12 1.36
N GLU A 26 11.76 -10.67 0.54
CA GLU A 26 11.72 -10.96 -0.90
C GLU A 26 11.69 -9.66 -1.66
N VAL A 27 12.04 -9.73 -2.95
CA VAL A 27 11.96 -8.56 -3.83
C VAL A 27 10.82 -8.82 -4.82
N LEU A 28 9.87 -7.89 -4.86
CA LEU A 28 8.75 -7.94 -5.80
C LEU A 28 8.81 -6.70 -6.67
N LEU A 29 8.85 -6.90 -7.98
CA LEU A 29 8.87 -5.79 -8.93
C LEU A 29 7.54 -5.72 -9.66
N PHE A 30 7.03 -4.50 -9.85
CA PHE A 30 5.76 -4.25 -10.52
C PHE A 30 4.61 -5.06 -9.90
N HIS A 31 4.66 -5.23 -8.59
CA HIS A 31 3.61 -5.97 -7.90
C HIS A 31 2.39 -5.09 -7.76
N ARG A 32 1.23 -5.63 -8.08
CA ARG A 32 0.00 -4.84 -8.05
C ARG A 32 -0.37 -4.48 -6.61
N ILE A 33 -0.73 -3.22 -6.41
CA ILE A 33 -1.26 -2.77 -5.13
C ILE A 33 -2.74 -3.13 -5.08
N GLN A 34 -3.17 -3.81 -4.01
CA GLN A 34 -4.57 -4.20 -3.86
C GLN A 34 -5.43 -3.00 -3.53
N ASN A 35 -5.01 -2.20 -2.57
CA ASN A 35 -5.65 -0.92 -2.29
C ASN A 35 -4.65 0.00 -1.61
N ILE A 36 -4.96 1.30 -1.60
CA ILE A 36 -4.06 2.33 -1.13
C ILE A 36 -4.83 3.40 -0.36
N SER A 37 -4.16 4.01 0.60
CA SER A 37 -4.70 5.14 1.34
C SER A 37 -3.57 6.11 1.66
N LEU A 38 -3.89 7.23 2.31
CA LEU A 38 -2.88 8.17 2.77
C LEU A 38 -2.04 7.59 3.90
N GLY A 39 -2.48 6.51 4.52
CA GLY A 39 -1.76 5.91 5.64
C GLY A 39 -0.93 4.70 5.26
N GLY A 40 -1.24 4.04 4.17
CA GLY A 40 -0.52 2.83 3.79
C GLY A 40 -1.11 2.12 2.59
N VAL A 41 -0.57 0.94 2.31
CA VAL A 41 -0.98 0.11 1.18
C VAL A 41 -1.29 -1.30 1.66
N CYS A 42 -2.12 -1.99 0.90
CA CYS A 42 -2.37 -3.42 1.08
C CYS A 42 -1.89 -4.15 -0.16
N ILE A 43 -1.12 -5.20 0.06
CA ILE A 43 -0.54 -6.02 -1.01
C ILE A 43 -0.97 -7.46 -0.79
N GLN A 44 -1.43 -8.11 -1.86
CA GLN A 44 -1.73 -9.52 -1.82
C GLN A 44 -0.53 -10.28 -2.38
N THR A 45 0.09 -11.11 -1.55
CA THR A 45 1.29 -11.85 -1.95
C THR A 45 1.47 -13.05 -1.05
N SER A 46 2.05 -14.12 -1.58
CA SER A 46 2.38 -15.29 -0.79
C SER A 46 3.61 -15.06 0.08
N GLY A 47 4.39 -14.02 -0.18
CA GLY A 47 5.57 -13.69 0.61
C GLY A 47 5.25 -12.74 1.75
N VAL A 48 4.31 -13.10 2.59
CA VAL A 48 3.85 -12.26 3.68
C VAL A 48 4.93 -12.14 4.76
N GLU A 49 5.23 -10.90 5.16
CA GLU A 49 6.22 -10.63 6.20
C GLU A 49 5.59 -10.70 7.57
N GLU A 50 6.43 -10.71 8.59
CA GLU A 50 5.96 -10.61 9.96
C GLU A 50 5.60 -9.17 10.30
N VAL A 51 4.59 -9.01 11.15
CA VAL A 51 4.19 -7.69 11.63
C VAL A 51 5.37 -7.04 12.34
N GLY A 52 5.59 -5.76 12.05
CA GLY A 52 6.72 -5.01 12.59
C GLY A 52 7.92 -4.95 11.66
N THR A 53 7.92 -5.72 10.57
CA THR A 53 9.04 -5.71 9.61
C THR A 53 9.05 -4.39 8.86
N LEU A 54 10.24 -3.80 8.74
CA LEU A 54 10.45 -2.59 7.93
C LEU A 54 10.81 -3.00 6.52
N VAL A 55 10.20 -2.35 5.56
CA VAL A 55 10.38 -2.66 4.14
C VAL A 55 10.57 -1.38 3.35
N ASP A 56 11.15 -1.51 2.17
CA ASP A 56 11.32 -0.39 1.25
C ASP A 56 10.34 -0.53 0.11
N LEU A 57 9.67 0.57 -0.23
CA LEU A 57 8.65 0.58 -1.27
C LEU A 57 8.94 1.68 -2.28
N VAL A 58 8.67 1.40 -3.55
CA VAL A 58 8.52 2.44 -4.56
C VAL A 58 7.12 2.28 -5.14
N LEU A 59 6.28 3.26 -4.90
CA LEU A 59 4.90 3.25 -5.38
C LEU A 59 4.87 3.88 -6.77
N ASN A 60 4.34 3.16 -7.73
CA ASN A 60 4.32 3.59 -9.13
C ASN A 60 2.89 3.90 -9.53
N PHE A 61 2.67 5.13 -10.01
CA PHE A 61 1.35 5.60 -10.43
C PHE A 61 1.41 5.91 -11.93
N PRO A 62 1.16 4.92 -12.79
CA PRO A 62 1.28 5.15 -14.25
C PRO A 62 0.40 6.29 -14.75
N ASP A 63 -0.80 6.44 -14.18
CA ASP A 63 -1.74 7.46 -14.63
C ASP A 63 -1.27 8.88 -14.33
N LEU A 64 -0.36 9.04 -13.38
CA LEU A 64 0.24 10.33 -13.06
C LEU A 64 1.67 10.47 -13.59
N ASP A 65 2.21 9.38 -14.17
CA ASP A 65 3.61 9.33 -14.57
C ASP A 65 4.50 9.71 -13.39
N ALA A 66 4.20 9.16 -12.22
CA ALA A 66 4.88 9.52 -10.98
C ALA A 66 5.19 8.28 -10.16
N SER A 67 6.22 8.38 -9.32
CA SER A 67 6.53 7.33 -8.36
C SER A 67 7.01 7.96 -7.07
N ILE A 68 6.82 7.22 -5.96
CA ILE A 68 7.15 7.67 -4.61
C ILE A 68 7.95 6.57 -3.93
N ALA A 69 9.16 6.91 -3.48
CA ALA A 69 9.96 6.02 -2.66
C ALA A 69 9.63 6.29 -1.20
N VAL A 70 9.32 5.24 -0.44
CA VAL A 70 8.92 5.39 0.95
C VAL A 70 9.26 4.14 1.74
N LYS A 71 9.56 4.31 3.03
CA LYS A 71 9.70 3.19 3.94
C LYS A 71 8.34 2.83 4.51
N GLY A 72 8.15 1.53 4.77
CA GLY A 72 6.92 1.04 5.35
C GLY A 72 7.17 0.08 6.49
N GLU A 73 6.15 -0.11 7.29
CA GLU A 73 6.16 -1.08 8.37
C GLU A 73 4.94 -1.98 8.21
N VAL A 74 5.16 -3.29 8.22
CA VAL A 74 4.06 -4.25 8.14
C VAL A 74 3.27 -4.18 9.45
N VAL A 75 1.99 -3.83 9.38
CA VAL A 75 1.16 -3.64 10.57
C VAL A 75 0.13 -4.73 10.74
N TRP A 76 -0.18 -5.49 9.69
CA TRP A 76 -0.97 -6.71 9.80
C TRP A 76 -0.60 -7.63 8.65
N ALA A 77 -0.82 -8.91 8.87
CA ALA A 77 -0.48 -9.93 7.88
C ALA A 77 -1.45 -11.09 8.00
N ASN A 78 -1.95 -11.54 6.85
CA ASN A 78 -2.85 -12.69 6.77
C ASN A 78 -2.11 -13.80 6.03
N ARG A 79 -1.79 -14.87 6.75
CA ARG A 79 -1.02 -15.98 6.19
C ARG A 79 -1.89 -17.08 5.62
N GLU A 80 -3.20 -16.93 5.72
CA GLU A 80 -4.14 -17.88 5.11
C GLU A 80 -4.71 -17.27 3.83
N PRO A 81 -5.04 -18.09 2.83
CA PRO A 81 -5.57 -17.55 1.57
C PRO A 81 -6.87 -16.78 1.77
N PRO A 82 -7.02 -15.63 1.11
CA PRO A 82 -5.99 -14.98 0.29
C PRO A 82 -4.92 -14.34 1.18
N MET A 83 -3.67 -14.62 0.86
CA MET A 83 -2.56 -14.08 1.65
C MET A 83 -2.34 -12.63 1.30
N ASP A 84 -2.34 -11.76 2.31
CA ASP A 84 -2.12 -10.34 2.09
C ASP A 84 -1.52 -9.71 3.34
N MET A 85 -1.03 -8.49 3.19
CA MET A 85 -0.48 -7.74 4.30
C MET A 85 -0.73 -6.27 4.11
N GLY A 86 -0.85 -5.56 5.23
CA GLY A 86 -1.00 -4.11 5.25
C GLY A 86 0.29 -3.47 5.70
N ILE A 87 0.69 -2.41 5.00
CA ILE A 87 1.96 -1.73 5.24
C ILE A 87 1.65 -0.26 5.46
N ARG A 88 2.09 0.26 6.60
CA ARG A 88 1.94 1.65 6.97
C ARG A 88 3.18 2.42 6.52
N TYR A 89 2.99 3.62 5.97
CA TYR A 89 4.13 4.47 5.64
C TYR A 89 4.74 5.01 6.93
N VAL A 90 6.06 5.00 7.02
CA VAL A 90 6.73 5.47 8.24
C VAL A 90 7.56 6.72 8.04
N ASP A 91 7.77 7.17 6.82
CA ASP A 91 8.61 8.34 6.60
C ASP A 91 8.14 9.06 5.34
N LEU A 92 6.90 9.52 5.38
CA LEU A 92 6.27 10.15 4.22
C LEU A 92 6.21 11.65 4.45
N ASP A 93 7.05 12.40 3.71
CA ASP A 93 7.09 13.85 3.83
C ASP A 93 5.90 14.49 3.10
N GLU A 94 5.78 15.82 3.25
CA GLU A 94 4.64 16.54 2.70
C GLU A 94 4.61 16.50 1.17
N GLU A 95 5.77 16.53 0.53
CA GLU A 95 5.83 16.49 -0.93
C GLU A 95 5.29 15.16 -1.45
N ARG A 96 5.71 14.06 -0.82
CA ARG A 96 5.23 12.73 -1.21
C ARG A 96 3.76 12.55 -0.87
N LYS A 97 3.33 13.11 0.27
CA LYS A 97 1.91 13.08 0.62
C LYS A 97 1.06 13.80 -0.42
N ASP A 98 1.56 14.92 -0.94
CA ASP A 98 0.81 15.67 -1.95
C ASP A 98 0.64 14.86 -3.23
N THR A 99 1.69 14.17 -3.66
CA THR A 99 1.59 13.29 -4.83
C THR A 99 0.57 12.19 -4.59
N LEU A 100 0.60 11.60 -3.40
CA LEU A 100 -0.32 10.54 -3.03
C LEU A 100 -1.77 11.06 -2.99
N ARG A 101 -1.98 12.27 -2.43
CA ARG A 101 -3.31 12.88 -2.41
C ARG A 101 -3.84 13.10 -3.83
N LYS A 102 -2.98 13.56 -4.72
CA LYS A 102 -3.38 13.76 -6.12
C LYS A 102 -3.85 12.46 -6.73
N TYR A 103 -3.11 11.38 -6.51
CA TYR A 103 -3.49 10.09 -7.06
C TYR A 103 -4.82 9.62 -6.46
N ILE A 104 -4.97 9.70 -5.15
CA ILE A 104 -6.18 9.25 -4.48
C ILE A 104 -7.38 10.07 -4.94
N ASN A 105 -7.22 11.38 -5.09
CA ASN A 105 -8.29 12.23 -5.58
C ASN A 105 -8.68 11.87 -7.01
N MET A 106 -7.73 11.43 -7.81
CA MET A 106 -8.00 11.02 -9.18
C MET A 106 -8.82 9.73 -9.22
N VAL A 107 -8.51 8.75 -8.36
CA VAL A 107 -9.17 7.44 -8.44
C VAL A 107 -10.50 7.40 -7.70
N ARG A 108 -10.79 8.36 -6.84
CA ARG A 108 -12.01 8.34 -6.05
C ARG A 108 -13.21 8.92 -6.78
N LYS A 109 -13.06 9.34 -8.00
CA LYS A 109 -14.17 9.93 -8.78
C LYS A 109 -15.21 8.93 -9.18
#